data_2ae5482630440ec365a4c0da3b71ecdb
#
_entry.id   2ae5482630440ec365a4c0da3b71ecdb
#
_cell.length_a   1.000
_cell.length_b   1.000
_cell.length_c   1.000
_cell.angle_alpha   90.00
_cell.angle_beta   90.00
_cell.angle_gamma   90.00
#
_symmetry.space_group_name_H-M   'P 1'
#
loop_
_entity.id
_entity.type
_entity.pdbx_description
1 polymer ?
#
loop_
_entity_poly.entity_id
_entity_poly.type
_entity_poly.pdbx_seq_one_letter_code
_entity_poly.pdbx_strand_id
1 'polypeptide(L)'
;MANDEQVYQHFKEGIIDTLYAEWYGSLMAFAARYLSNSYAMMAEDCVQEAVMKAWQTHQTFTSPYQLKSFLFTCIRNAAISTLRKISTQQGYASLLKEEIQPEISALIIEQETRDMLHAAIAQLPEKYKQVFDLSFEQGLKNEEAARLLQITIDGLNKRKAKMISLLRKKFQNDELMQLAISFLLTI
;
A
#
# COMPACT_ATOMS: atom_id res chain seq x y z
N MET A 1 -21.69 14.20 -0.92
CA MET A 1 -20.40 13.50 -0.75
C MET A 1 -19.70 14.14 0.42
N ALA A 2 -19.45 13.38 1.47
CA ALA A 2 -18.60 13.84 2.56
C ALA A 2 -17.15 13.94 2.05
N ASN A 3 -16.40 14.96 2.48
CA ASN A 3 -15.00 15.02 2.13
C ASN A 3 -14.19 14.07 3.05
N ASP A 4 -12.98 13.74 2.67
CA ASP A 4 -12.12 12.81 3.42
C ASP A 4 -11.90 13.23 4.89
N GLU A 5 -11.86 14.52 5.15
CA GLU A 5 -11.73 15.06 6.51
C GLU A 5 -12.96 14.74 7.36
N GLN A 6 -14.16 14.83 6.79
CA GLN A 6 -15.41 14.51 7.51
C GLN A 6 -15.51 13.01 7.83
N VAL A 7 -15.14 12.15 6.88
CA VAL A 7 -15.08 10.69 7.10
C VAL A 7 -14.11 10.36 8.22
N TYR A 8 -12.94 10.98 8.21
CA TYR A 8 -11.92 10.78 9.22
C TYR A 8 -12.37 11.24 10.62
N GLN A 9 -13.00 12.40 10.74
CA GLN A 9 -13.50 12.89 12.03
C GLN A 9 -14.57 11.97 12.61
N HIS A 10 -15.55 11.55 11.80
CA HIS A 10 -16.56 10.57 12.22
C HIS A 10 -15.92 9.24 12.65
N PHE A 11 -14.92 8.77 11.91
CA PHE A 11 -14.20 7.53 12.27
C PHE A 11 -13.52 7.66 13.64
N LYS A 12 -12.90 8.80 13.94
CA LYS A 12 -12.32 9.09 15.27
C LYS A 12 -13.35 9.12 16.38
N GLU A 13 -14.55 9.59 16.09
CA GLU A 13 -15.68 9.64 17.02
C GLU A 13 -16.37 8.29 17.23
N GLY A 14 -15.90 7.27 16.51
CA GLY A 14 -16.48 5.95 16.62
C GLY A 14 -17.64 5.69 15.65
N ILE A 15 -17.80 6.48 14.59
CA ILE A 15 -18.84 6.34 13.57
C ILE A 15 -18.22 5.83 12.28
N ILE A 16 -18.54 4.60 11.90
CA ILE A 16 -17.98 3.95 10.70
C ILE A 16 -18.87 4.06 9.46
N ASP A 17 -20.11 4.46 9.63
CA ASP A 17 -21.10 4.49 8.54
C ASP A 17 -20.66 5.39 7.38
N THR A 18 -20.07 6.53 7.67
CA THR A 18 -19.57 7.46 6.66
C THR A 18 -18.37 6.92 5.91
N LEU A 19 -17.51 6.13 6.57
CA LEU A 19 -16.40 5.43 5.91
C LEU A 19 -16.92 4.42 4.90
N TYR A 20 -17.91 3.62 5.28
CA TYR A 20 -18.54 2.68 4.37
C TYR A 20 -19.29 3.41 3.23
N ALA A 21 -20.03 4.47 3.53
CA ALA A 21 -20.75 5.21 2.49
C ALA A 21 -19.85 5.84 1.43
N GLU A 22 -18.70 6.37 1.83
CA GLU A 22 -17.84 7.17 0.93
C GLU A 22 -16.63 6.38 0.39
N TRP A 23 -16.02 5.50 1.20
CA TRP A 23 -14.78 4.84 0.81
C TRP A 23 -14.93 3.36 0.43
N TYR A 24 -16.03 2.70 0.82
CA TYR A 24 -16.20 1.26 0.61
C TYR A 24 -16.02 0.84 -0.86
N GLY A 25 -16.61 1.58 -1.78
CA GLY A 25 -16.48 1.28 -3.21
C GLY A 25 -15.03 1.30 -3.70
N SER A 26 -14.24 2.28 -3.27
CA SER A 26 -12.82 2.37 -3.63
C SER A 26 -11.98 1.30 -2.96
N LEU A 27 -12.27 0.96 -1.70
CA LEU A 27 -11.60 -0.12 -0.96
C LEU A 27 -11.88 -1.48 -1.60
N MET A 28 -13.14 -1.74 -1.99
CA MET A 28 -13.54 -2.96 -2.71
C MET A 28 -12.87 -3.09 -4.08
N ALA A 29 -12.88 -2.01 -4.87
CA ALA A 29 -12.20 -1.99 -6.17
C ALA A 29 -10.70 -2.25 -6.00
N PHE A 30 -10.09 -1.73 -4.95
CA PHE A 30 -8.68 -1.98 -4.66
C PHE A 30 -8.43 -3.44 -4.25
N ALA A 31 -9.24 -4.03 -3.38
CA ALA A 31 -9.12 -5.43 -2.99
C ALA A 31 -9.27 -6.37 -4.20
N ALA A 32 -10.25 -6.10 -5.07
CA ALA A 32 -10.53 -6.88 -6.27
C ALA A 32 -9.36 -6.89 -7.27
N ARG A 33 -8.49 -5.87 -7.28
CA ARG A 33 -7.28 -5.84 -8.11
C ARG A 33 -6.27 -6.95 -7.79
N TYR A 34 -6.19 -7.34 -6.52
CA TYR A 34 -5.30 -8.42 -6.07
C TYR A 34 -5.94 -9.79 -6.19
N LEU A 35 -7.27 -9.82 -6.12
CA LEU A 35 -8.04 -11.05 -6.16
C LEU A 35 -8.59 -11.16 -7.59
N SER A 36 -8.17 -12.18 -8.36
CA SER A 36 -8.75 -12.45 -9.67
C SER A 36 -10.29 -12.59 -9.58
N ASN A 37 -10.99 -12.50 -10.71
CA ASN A 37 -12.45 -12.66 -10.75
C ASN A 37 -12.95 -13.93 -10.03
N SER A 38 -12.13 -14.99 -10.01
CA SER A 38 -12.44 -16.23 -9.28
C SER A 38 -12.47 -16.07 -7.78
N TYR A 39 -11.87 -15.05 -7.21
CA TYR A 39 -11.76 -14.78 -5.78
C TYR A 39 -12.33 -13.42 -5.36
N ALA A 40 -13.07 -12.75 -6.24
CA ALA A 40 -13.68 -11.44 -5.98
C ALA A 40 -14.58 -11.44 -4.71
N MET A 41 -15.21 -12.56 -4.40
CA MET A 41 -16.00 -12.75 -3.17
C MET A 41 -15.18 -12.52 -1.89
N MET A 42 -13.86 -12.73 -1.93
CA MET A 42 -12.96 -12.54 -0.78
C MET A 42 -12.52 -11.08 -0.62
N ALA A 43 -12.85 -10.21 -1.56
CA ALA A 43 -12.52 -8.78 -1.47
C ALA A 43 -13.21 -8.12 -0.27
N GLU A 44 -14.46 -8.50 -0.02
CA GLU A 44 -15.22 -7.99 1.12
C GLU A 44 -14.58 -8.37 2.45
N ASP A 45 -14.16 -9.63 2.61
CA ASP A 45 -13.47 -10.09 3.82
C ASP A 45 -12.19 -9.30 4.06
N CYS A 46 -11.42 -9.03 3.00
CA CYS A 46 -10.20 -8.22 3.09
C CYS A 46 -10.49 -6.78 3.54
N VAL A 47 -11.55 -6.17 3.03
CA VAL A 47 -11.98 -4.81 3.41
C VAL A 47 -12.47 -4.79 4.85
N GLN A 48 -13.33 -5.74 5.23
CA GLN A 48 -13.84 -5.84 6.60
C GLN A 48 -12.71 -6.04 7.62
N GLU A 49 -11.76 -6.94 7.33
CA GLU A 49 -10.59 -7.15 8.19
C GLU A 49 -9.76 -5.87 8.34
N ALA A 50 -9.57 -5.11 7.26
CA ALA A 50 -8.82 -3.86 7.29
C ALA A 50 -9.54 -2.80 8.14
N VAL A 51 -10.86 -2.65 7.97
CA VAL A 51 -11.67 -1.70 8.74
C VAL A 51 -11.68 -2.08 10.22
N MET A 52 -11.81 -3.36 10.55
CA MET A 52 -11.74 -3.83 11.94
C MET A 52 -10.39 -3.52 12.60
N LYS A 53 -9.29 -3.73 11.88
CA LYS A 53 -7.95 -3.40 12.38
C LYS A 53 -7.78 -1.90 12.58
N ALA A 54 -8.26 -1.09 11.64
CA ALA A 54 -8.25 0.37 11.77
C ALA A 54 -9.08 0.83 12.97
N TRP A 55 -10.24 0.22 13.16
CA TRP A 55 -11.13 0.51 14.27
C TRP A 55 -10.50 0.27 15.63
N GLN A 56 -9.76 -0.82 15.79
CA GLN A 56 -9.06 -1.13 17.05
C GLN A 56 -8.03 -0.07 17.44
N THR A 57 -7.55 0.71 16.47
CA THR A 57 -6.53 1.73 16.65
C THR A 57 -7.01 3.13 16.22
N HIS A 58 -8.33 3.37 16.14
CA HIS A 58 -8.93 4.57 15.53
C HIS A 58 -8.41 5.89 16.15
N GLN A 59 -8.10 5.91 17.43
CA GLN A 59 -7.58 7.10 18.11
C GLN A 59 -6.13 7.45 17.74
N THR A 60 -5.37 6.53 17.13
CA THR A 60 -3.95 6.74 16.82
C THR A 60 -3.73 7.48 15.50
N PHE A 61 -4.72 7.53 14.62
CA PHE A 61 -4.60 8.21 13.34
C PHE A 61 -4.59 9.73 13.52
N THR A 62 -3.70 10.41 12.83
CA THR A 62 -3.49 11.86 12.92
C THR A 62 -4.00 12.62 11.69
N SER A 63 -4.43 11.92 10.65
CA SER A 63 -4.98 12.50 9.41
C SER A 63 -5.82 11.49 8.63
N PRO A 64 -6.75 11.98 7.77
CA PRO A 64 -7.51 11.12 6.84
C PRO A 64 -6.58 10.28 5.96
N TYR A 65 -5.49 10.88 5.54
CA TYR A 65 -4.46 10.26 4.72
C TYR A 65 -3.82 9.05 5.42
N GLN A 66 -3.46 9.19 6.69
CA GLN A 66 -2.89 8.08 7.46
C GLN A 66 -3.88 6.92 7.62
N LEU A 67 -5.16 7.23 7.85
CA LEU A 67 -6.22 6.23 7.93
C LEU A 67 -6.41 5.51 6.58
N LYS A 68 -6.52 6.24 5.47
CA LYS A 68 -6.62 5.65 4.13
C LYS A 68 -5.42 4.75 3.82
N SER A 69 -4.22 5.24 4.03
CA SER A 69 -2.98 4.50 3.81
C SER A 69 -2.93 3.20 4.61
N PHE A 70 -3.36 3.23 5.86
CA PHE A 70 -3.45 2.05 6.71
C PHE A 70 -4.47 1.03 6.16
N LEU A 71 -5.66 1.50 5.74
CA LEU A 71 -6.69 0.63 5.17
C LEU A 71 -6.19 -0.08 3.91
N PHE A 72 -5.65 0.67 2.94
CA PHE A 72 -5.12 0.08 1.71
C PHE A 72 -3.99 -0.92 1.99
N THR A 73 -3.11 -0.61 2.94
CA THR A 73 -2.05 -1.50 3.41
C THR A 73 -2.61 -2.82 3.96
N CYS A 74 -3.59 -2.73 4.85
CA CYS A 74 -4.22 -3.92 5.45
C CYS A 74 -4.93 -4.77 4.39
N ILE A 75 -5.67 -4.14 3.46
CA ILE A 75 -6.37 -4.83 2.36
C ILE A 75 -5.37 -5.58 1.48
N ARG A 76 -4.29 -4.91 1.05
CA ARG A 76 -3.24 -5.55 0.25
C ARG A 76 -2.67 -6.78 0.96
N ASN A 77 -2.30 -6.63 2.22
CA ASN A 77 -1.71 -7.73 2.99
C ASN A 77 -2.70 -8.89 3.19
N ALA A 78 -3.97 -8.59 3.45
CA ALA A 78 -5.02 -9.59 3.55
C ALA A 78 -5.20 -10.34 2.22
N ALA A 79 -5.29 -9.61 1.10
CA ALA A 79 -5.43 -10.20 -0.24
C ALA A 79 -4.25 -11.11 -0.61
N ILE A 80 -3.01 -10.66 -0.39
CA ILE A 80 -1.81 -11.47 -0.63
C ILE A 80 -1.79 -12.72 0.27
N SER A 81 -2.17 -12.57 1.55
CA SER A 81 -2.25 -13.70 2.47
C SER A 81 -3.29 -14.74 2.01
N THR A 82 -4.44 -14.27 1.55
CA THR A 82 -5.51 -15.12 0.99
C THR A 82 -5.02 -15.88 -0.23
N LEU A 83 -4.39 -15.21 -1.19
CA LEU A 83 -3.83 -15.84 -2.39
C LEU A 83 -2.76 -16.89 -2.04
N ARG A 84 -1.89 -16.61 -1.07
CA ARG A 84 -0.88 -17.58 -0.59
C ARG A 84 -1.53 -18.83 0.01
N LYS A 85 -2.59 -18.69 0.81
CA LYS A 85 -3.33 -19.81 1.38
C LYS A 85 -3.96 -20.67 0.29
N ILE A 86 -4.58 -20.05 -0.72
CA ILE A 86 -5.19 -20.73 -1.85
C ILE A 86 -4.12 -21.49 -2.66
N SER A 87 -3.00 -20.86 -3.00
CA SER A 87 -1.92 -21.49 -3.75
C SER A 87 -1.30 -22.68 -3.02
N THR A 88 -1.20 -22.60 -1.69
CA THR A 88 -0.70 -23.71 -0.86
C THR A 88 -1.68 -24.88 -0.82
N GLN A 89 -3.00 -24.61 -0.76
CA GLN A 89 -4.03 -25.65 -0.73
C GLN A 89 -4.21 -26.37 -2.08
N GLN A 90 -3.95 -25.68 -3.19
CA GLN A 90 -4.16 -26.20 -4.54
C GLN A 90 -2.88 -26.75 -5.21
N GLY A 91 -1.72 -26.68 -4.54
CA GLY A 91 -0.44 -27.15 -5.11
C GLY A 91 0.08 -26.34 -6.29
N TYR A 92 -0.49 -25.17 -6.55
CA TYR A 92 -0.18 -24.31 -7.71
C TYR A 92 0.63 -23.06 -7.31
N ALA A 93 1.92 -23.19 -7.22
CA ALA A 93 2.82 -22.05 -7.01
C ALA A 93 2.96 -21.13 -8.27
N SER A 94 2.40 -21.54 -9.43
CA SER A 94 2.57 -20.86 -10.70
C SER A 94 1.47 -19.84 -11.04
N LEU A 95 0.33 -19.85 -10.36
CA LEU A 95 -0.82 -19.00 -10.70
C LEU A 95 -0.71 -17.55 -10.20
N LEU A 96 0.28 -17.24 -9.37
CA LEU A 96 0.45 -15.88 -8.82
C LEU A 96 1.02 -14.86 -9.83
N LYS A 97 1.40 -15.29 -11.03
CA LYS A 97 2.06 -14.42 -12.02
C LYS A 97 1.20 -14.03 -13.23
N GLU A 98 0.07 -14.63 -13.49
CA GLU A 98 -0.57 -14.51 -14.82
C GLU A 98 -1.97 -13.88 -14.90
N GLU A 99 -2.66 -13.56 -13.80
CA GLU A 99 -4.08 -13.12 -13.91
C GLU A 99 -4.45 -11.77 -13.28
N ILE A 100 -3.53 -10.86 -13.06
CA ILE A 100 -3.90 -9.49 -12.72
C ILE A 100 -3.95 -8.69 -14.03
N GLN A 101 -5.08 -8.71 -14.73
CA GLN A 101 -5.36 -7.77 -15.80
C GLN A 101 -6.21 -6.61 -15.24
N PRO A 102 -5.60 -5.48 -14.87
CA PRO A 102 -6.35 -4.27 -14.57
C PRO A 102 -6.97 -3.69 -15.84
N GLU A 103 -8.13 -3.03 -15.70
CA GLU A 103 -8.70 -2.25 -16.81
C GLU A 103 -7.67 -1.23 -17.35
N ILE A 104 -7.64 -1.01 -18.65
CA ILE A 104 -6.63 -0.21 -19.36
C ILE A 104 -6.47 1.20 -18.74
N SER A 105 -7.56 1.84 -18.31
CA SER A 105 -7.52 3.15 -17.64
C SER A 105 -6.78 3.11 -16.29
N ALA A 106 -6.99 2.05 -15.52
CA ALA A 106 -6.29 1.85 -14.23
C ALA A 106 -4.80 1.54 -14.46
N LEU A 107 -4.46 0.82 -15.54
CA LEU A 107 -3.08 0.57 -15.97
C LEU A 107 -2.34 1.86 -16.34
N ILE A 108 -2.98 2.77 -17.06
CA ILE A 108 -2.37 4.05 -17.48
C ILE A 108 -2.07 4.90 -16.24
N ILE A 109 -3.03 5.06 -15.32
CA ILE A 109 -2.83 5.84 -14.09
C ILE A 109 -1.74 5.20 -13.20
N GLU A 110 -1.72 3.87 -13.11
CA GLU A 110 -0.69 3.16 -12.35
C GLU A 110 0.69 3.32 -12.99
N GLN A 111 0.78 3.29 -14.32
CA GLN A 111 2.03 3.47 -15.05
C GLN A 111 2.55 4.90 -14.90
N GLU A 112 1.70 5.93 -15.09
CA GLU A 112 2.09 7.33 -14.90
C GLU A 112 2.56 7.60 -13.46
N THR A 113 1.84 7.07 -12.47
CA THR A 113 2.22 7.18 -11.05
C THR A 113 3.57 6.50 -10.78
N ARG A 114 3.80 5.35 -11.39
CA ARG A 114 5.06 4.61 -11.28
C ARG A 114 6.21 5.40 -11.93
N ASP A 115 6.01 5.92 -13.13
CA ASP A 115 7.01 6.70 -13.86
C ASP A 115 7.37 7.99 -13.10
N MET A 116 6.38 8.67 -12.53
CA MET A 116 6.60 9.85 -11.68
C MET A 116 7.40 9.50 -10.42
N LEU A 117 7.10 8.36 -9.79
CA LEU A 117 7.82 7.88 -8.62
C LEU A 117 9.27 7.53 -8.96
N HIS A 118 9.50 6.78 -10.04
CA HIS A 118 10.84 6.45 -10.53
C HIS A 118 11.64 7.70 -10.88
N ALA A 119 11.03 8.67 -11.57
CA ALA A 119 11.66 9.95 -11.87
C ALA A 119 12.04 10.72 -10.59
N ALA A 120 11.21 10.65 -9.55
CA ALA A 120 11.51 11.27 -8.27
C ALA A 120 12.66 10.57 -7.54
N ILE A 121 12.67 9.23 -7.55
CA ILE A 121 13.73 8.42 -6.94
C ILE A 121 15.06 8.65 -7.66
N ALA A 122 15.04 8.76 -8.99
CA ALA A 122 16.24 9.06 -9.79
C ALA A 122 16.91 10.38 -9.40
N GLN A 123 16.20 11.32 -8.79
CA GLN A 123 16.74 12.60 -8.30
C GLN A 123 17.25 12.53 -6.85
N LEU A 124 17.06 11.41 -6.15
CA LEU A 124 17.57 11.25 -4.79
C LEU A 124 19.07 10.96 -4.78
N PRO A 125 19.75 11.27 -3.66
CA PRO A 125 21.13 10.82 -3.45
C PRO A 125 21.27 9.30 -3.60
N GLU A 126 22.43 8.85 -4.12
CA GLU A 126 22.70 7.46 -4.49
C GLU A 126 22.39 6.45 -3.36
N LYS A 127 22.76 6.78 -2.13
CA LYS A 127 22.47 5.95 -0.95
C LYS A 127 20.99 5.63 -0.72
N TYR A 128 20.07 6.43 -1.25
CA TYR A 128 18.63 6.19 -1.16
C TYR A 128 18.10 5.42 -2.37
N LYS A 129 18.68 5.63 -3.55
CA LYS A 129 18.39 4.82 -4.75
C LYS A 129 18.70 3.36 -4.52
N GLN A 130 19.89 3.08 -3.97
CA GLN A 130 20.31 1.71 -3.61
C GLN A 130 19.37 1.05 -2.62
N VAL A 131 18.86 1.81 -1.63
CA VAL A 131 17.87 1.30 -0.68
C VAL A 131 16.55 1.00 -1.40
N PHE A 132 16.13 1.85 -2.31
CA PHE A 132 14.92 1.62 -3.11
C PHE A 132 15.06 0.36 -3.96
N ASP A 133 16.12 0.27 -4.74
CA ASP A 133 16.38 -0.86 -5.63
C ASP A 133 16.37 -2.20 -4.86
N LEU A 134 17.17 -2.32 -3.81
CA LEU A 134 17.29 -3.57 -3.08
C LEU A 134 16.01 -3.95 -2.30
N SER A 135 15.37 -2.97 -1.66
CA SER A 135 14.24 -3.27 -0.77
C SER A 135 12.88 -3.31 -1.47
N PHE A 136 12.70 -2.53 -2.56
CA PHE A 136 11.40 -2.34 -3.18
C PHE A 136 11.32 -2.91 -4.60
N GLU A 137 12.36 -2.80 -5.41
CA GLU A 137 12.41 -3.41 -6.74
C GLU A 137 12.76 -4.89 -6.67
N GLN A 138 13.82 -5.24 -5.93
CA GLN A 138 14.26 -6.62 -5.80
C GLN A 138 13.55 -7.37 -4.67
N GLY A 139 12.85 -6.68 -3.77
CA GLY A 139 12.06 -7.27 -2.69
C GLY A 139 12.90 -8.00 -1.64
N LEU A 140 14.16 -7.61 -1.45
CA LEU A 140 15.05 -8.26 -0.48
C LEU A 140 14.61 -7.99 0.96
N LYS A 141 14.83 -8.97 1.83
CA LYS A 141 14.65 -8.79 3.27
C LYS A 141 15.63 -7.76 3.83
N ASN A 142 15.23 -7.10 4.92
CA ASN A 142 16.06 -6.05 5.53
C ASN A 142 17.49 -6.53 5.88
N GLU A 143 17.63 -7.78 6.33
CA GLU A 143 18.92 -8.38 6.65
C GLU A 143 19.83 -8.52 5.42
N GLU A 144 19.25 -8.91 4.29
CA GLU A 144 19.95 -9.10 3.02
C GLU A 144 20.33 -7.76 2.40
N ALA A 145 19.39 -6.81 2.34
CA ALA A 145 19.64 -5.47 1.84
C ALA A 145 20.70 -4.73 2.67
N ALA A 146 20.64 -4.82 4.00
CA ALA A 146 21.62 -4.22 4.91
C ALA A 146 23.02 -4.81 4.70
N ARG A 147 23.12 -6.15 4.50
CA ARG A 147 24.38 -6.84 4.21
C ARG A 147 25.00 -6.37 2.90
N LEU A 148 24.20 -6.28 1.82
CA LEU A 148 24.67 -5.81 0.52
C LEU A 148 25.15 -4.35 0.56
N LEU A 149 24.47 -3.51 1.33
CA LEU A 149 24.83 -2.10 1.53
C LEU A 149 25.94 -1.89 2.56
N GLN A 150 26.42 -2.96 3.20
CA GLN A 150 27.45 -2.93 4.26
C GLN A 150 27.07 -1.98 5.41
N ILE A 151 25.79 -1.98 5.82
CA ILE A 151 25.26 -1.18 6.91
C ILE A 151 24.49 -2.05 7.90
N THR A 152 24.18 -1.49 9.07
CA THR A 152 23.31 -2.15 10.03
C THR A 152 21.84 -2.11 9.58
N ILE A 153 21.01 -3.02 10.09
CA ILE A 153 19.54 -3.02 9.86
C ILE A 153 18.94 -1.68 10.31
N ASP A 154 19.36 -1.16 11.46
CA ASP A 154 18.93 0.17 11.93
C ASP A 154 19.34 1.29 10.95
N GLY A 155 20.56 1.21 10.41
CA GLY A 155 21.03 2.12 9.36
C GLY A 155 20.19 2.05 8.09
N LEU A 156 19.77 0.85 7.68
CA LEU A 156 18.86 0.65 6.55
C LEU A 156 17.49 1.27 6.84
N ASN A 157 16.92 1.00 8.01
CA ASN A 157 15.60 1.54 8.39
C ASN A 157 15.62 3.08 8.45
N LYS A 158 16.68 3.68 8.97
CA LYS A 158 16.87 5.14 8.96
C LYS A 158 16.96 5.69 7.53
N ARG A 159 17.65 5.00 6.63
CA ARG A 159 17.73 5.40 5.21
C ARG A 159 16.38 5.26 4.52
N LYS A 160 15.62 4.18 4.75
CA LYS A 160 14.25 4.00 4.27
C LYS A 160 13.36 5.14 4.74
N ALA A 161 13.33 5.42 6.03
CA ALA A 161 12.51 6.49 6.61
C ALA A 161 12.86 7.87 6.01
N LYS A 162 14.14 8.17 5.83
CA LYS A 162 14.58 9.44 5.24
C LYS A 162 14.21 9.54 3.77
N MET A 163 14.38 8.48 3.00
CA MET A 163 13.97 8.40 1.59
C MET A 163 12.48 8.73 1.43
N ILE A 164 11.64 8.08 2.22
CA ILE A 164 10.20 8.28 2.24
C ILE A 164 9.84 9.73 2.61
N SER A 165 10.50 10.27 3.64
CA SER A 165 10.31 11.67 4.03
C SER A 165 10.63 12.65 2.90
N LEU A 166 11.68 12.38 2.11
CA LEU A 166 12.04 13.21 0.95
C LEU A 166 11.00 13.11 -0.17
N LEU A 167 10.52 11.90 -0.47
CA LEU A 167 9.48 11.69 -1.47
C LEU A 167 8.16 12.36 -1.06
N ARG A 168 7.74 12.21 0.20
CA ARG A 168 6.55 12.87 0.72
C ARG A 168 6.62 14.40 0.61
N LYS A 169 7.78 14.98 0.92
CA LYS A 169 7.98 16.42 0.78
C LYS A 169 7.88 16.88 -0.68
N LYS A 170 8.38 16.06 -1.62
CA LYS A 170 8.31 16.35 -3.04
C LYS A 170 6.88 16.34 -3.59
N PHE A 171 6.06 15.41 -3.11
CA PHE A 171 4.69 15.19 -3.56
C PHE A 171 3.63 15.64 -2.54
N GLN A 172 3.93 16.63 -1.71
CA GLN A 172 3.06 17.04 -0.60
C GLN A 172 1.63 17.43 -1.00
N ASN A 173 1.43 17.86 -2.26
CA ASN A 173 0.13 18.27 -2.80
C ASN A 173 -0.48 17.25 -3.77
N ASP A 174 0.08 16.07 -3.88
CA ASP A 174 -0.37 15.02 -4.80
C ASP A 174 -0.84 13.80 -3.99
N GLU A 175 -2.15 13.66 -3.85
CA GLU A 175 -2.77 12.59 -3.06
C GLU A 175 -2.46 11.19 -3.60
N LEU A 176 -2.44 11.02 -4.94
CA LEU A 176 -2.12 9.74 -5.56
C LEU A 176 -0.68 9.34 -5.28
N MET A 177 0.25 10.28 -5.40
CA MET A 177 1.66 10.04 -5.11
C MET A 177 1.90 9.81 -3.61
N GLN A 178 1.15 10.47 -2.73
CA GLN A 178 1.21 10.20 -1.30
C GLN A 178 0.71 8.79 -0.98
N LEU A 179 -0.34 8.32 -1.65
CA LEU A 179 -0.79 6.94 -1.54
C LEU A 179 0.28 5.96 -2.04
N ALA A 180 0.84 6.19 -3.24
CA ALA A 180 1.90 5.35 -3.80
C ALA A 180 3.12 5.25 -2.86
N ILE A 181 3.57 6.37 -2.28
CA ILE A 181 4.66 6.40 -1.31
C ILE A 181 4.30 5.61 -0.03
N SER A 182 3.05 5.64 0.38
CA SER A 182 2.61 4.87 1.55
C SER A 182 2.60 3.37 1.30
N PHE A 183 2.36 2.95 0.06
CA PHE A 183 2.54 1.55 -0.33
C PHE A 183 3.99 1.08 -0.21
N LEU A 184 4.97 1.95 -0.49
CA LEU A 184 6.39 1.64 -0.30
C LEU A 184 6.75 1.34 1.16
N LEU A 185 6.00 1.90 2.12
CA LEU A 185 6.21 1.65 3.55
C LEU A 185 5.82 0.24 4.00
N THR A 186 5.08 -0.48 3.18
CA THR A 186 4.42 -1.73 3.56
C THR A 186 5.16 -2.96 3.05
N ILE A 187 6.16 -2.76 2.23
CA ILE A 187 7.09 -3.77 1.74
C ILE A 187 8.34 -3.79 2.62
#